data_5ebd5407afeba9c66a187639207834ee
#
_entry.id   5ebd5407afeba9c66a187639207834ee
#
_cell.length_a   1.000
_cell.length_b   1.000
_cell.length_c   1.000
_cell.angle_alpha   90.00
_cell.angle_beta   90.00
_cell.angle_gamma   90.00
#
_symmetry.space_group_name_H-M   'P 1'
#
loop_
_entity.id
_entity.type
_entity.pdbx_description
1 polymer ?
#
loop_
_entity_poly.entity_id
_entity_poly.type
_entity_poly.pdbx_seq_one_letter_code
_entity_poly.pdbx_strand_id
1 'polypeptide(L)'
;MRSTRAAVRSRNPGIGRLVTEAVTAGRLGATTDPVQAVAQSDLALLCVGTPSRANGDIDLAYIESVSVDIGNALSALGKRDYVVVIRSTVVPGTADRAAEVLRATGAGRLDPEVAVNPEFLREGQAVGDFLAPPLILVGSDRPDVGERILALYAGIEAERRVEPVRLTEMVKYANNSWHAAKVTFANEIGLVAKAMGVDGVRVMDLLCADDKLNISRAYLRPGFAFGGSCLPKDVRALNFMAKDNDVATPMLGSILTSNAVQIQRVVDLLVGYPGRTIGFVGLAFKADTDDLRESPIVEVAERLIGKGFDCRIQDDDISAPDELIGGNRAFIEREIPHLDRLLVDDVATVVDTADILVVSKASAGVRAELSARRSDQLLIDLVGLDQELRDLGPYEGVAW
;
A
#
# COMPACT_ATOMS: atom_id res chain seq x y z
N MET A 1 -8.50 -0.85 36.50
CA MET A 1 -9.05 -1.09 35.15
C MET A 1 -9.25 0.25 34.47
N ARG A 2 -8.32 0.68 33.61
CA ARG A 2 -8.53 1.86 32.76
C ARG A 2 -9.20 1.36 31.47
N SER A 3 -10.46 1.74 31.30
CA SER A 3 -11.19 1.56 30.05
C SER A 3 -10.48 2.35 28.94
N THR A 4 -9.61 1.70 28.22
CA THR A 4 -9.08 2.25 26.98
C THR A 4 -10.16 2.12 25.92
N ARG A 5 -10.88 3.21 25.63
CA ARG A 5 -11.61 3.34 24.37
C ARG A 5 -10.55 3.23 23.26
N ALA A 6 -10.45 2.07 22.67
CA ALA A 6 -9.64 1.87 21.46
C ALA A 6 -10.33 2.63 20.33
N ALA A 7 -9.90 3.87 20.09
CA ALA A 7 -10.27 4.57 18.87
C ALA A 7 -9.51 3.90 17.74
N VAL A 8 -10.22 3.19 16.87
CA VAL A 8 -9.62 2.61 15.65
C VAL A 8 -9.41 3.75 14.68
N ARG A 9 -8.13 4.10 14.45
CA ARG A 9 -7.71 5.07 13.44
C ARG A 9 -7.44 4.35 12.10
N SER A 10 -8.42 3.66 11.57
CA SER A 10 -8.32 3.01 10.26
C SER A 10 -9.45 3.50 9.37
N ARG A 11 -9.13 3.89 8.14
CA ARG A 11 -10.11 4.29 7.12
C ARG A 11 -10.71 3.10 6.36
N ASN A 12 -10.34 1.87 6.72
CA ASN A 12 -10.98 0.68 6.14
C ASN A 12 -12.45 0.60 6.57
N PRO A 13 -13.43 0.65 5.63
CA PRO A 13 -14.84 0.60 5.96
C PRO A 13 -15.20 -0.63 6.80
N GLY A 14 -15.95 -0.43 7.86
CA GLY A 14 -16.45 -1.51 8.73
C GLY A 14 -15.51 -1.95 9.86
N ILE A 15 -14.20 -1.65 9.82
CA ILE A 15 -13.26 -2.15 10.84
C ILE A 15 -13.56 -1.56 12.23
N GLY A 16 -13.95 -0.29 12.31
CA GLY A 16 -14.32 0.35 13.58
C GLY A 16 -15.51 -0.34 14.25
N ARG A 17 -16.51 -0.74 13.46
CA ARG A 17 -17.68 -1.50 13.97
C ARG A 17 -17.23 -2.88 14.47
N LEU A 18 -16.46 -3.63 13.71
CA LEU A 18 -15.97 -4.97 14.08
C LEU A 18 -15.16 -4.94 15.38
N VAL A 19 -14.26 -3.97 15.53
CA VAL A 19 -13.46 -3.80 16.74
C VAL A 19 -14.36 -3.44 17.94
N THR A 20 -15.31 -2.53 17.76
CA THR A 20 -16.25 -2.16 18.84
C THR A 20 -17.08 -3.36 19.29
N GLU A 21 -17.62 -4.14 18.37
CA GLU A 21 -18.38 -5.35 18.64
C GLU A 21 -17.53 -6.40 19.36
N ALA A 22 -16.29 -6.61 18.95
CA ALA A 22 -15.37 -7.58 19.54
C ALA A 22 -14.95 -7.17 20.97
N VAL A 23 -14.66 -5.89 21.18
CA VAL A 23 -14.34 -5.35 22.53
C VAL A 23 -15.54 -5.44 23.45
N THR A 24 -16.73 -5.05 22.98
CA THR A 24 -17.97 -5.09 23.78
C THR A 24 -18.34 -6.53 24.16
N ALA A 25 -18.09 -7.48 23.27
CA ALA A 25 -18.32 -8.90 23.52
C ALA A 25 -17.20 -9.57 24.36
N GLY A 26 -16.17 -8.82 24.79
CA GLY A 26 -15.04 -9.35 25.56
C GLY A 26 -14.12 -10.29 24.77
N ARG A 27 -14.22 -10.30 23.43
CA ARG A 27 -13.39 -11.14 22.54
C ARG A 27 -12.10 -10.46 22.12
N LEU A 28 -11.98 -9.15 22.30
CA LEU A 28 -10.79 -8.37 21.98
C LEU A 28 -10.37 -7.55 23.20
N GLY A 29 -9.12 -7.71 23.61
CA GLY A 29 -8.45 -6.91 24.61
C GLY A 29 -7.09 -6.41 24.09
N ALA A 30 -6.47 -5.48 24.81
CA ALA A 30 -5.15 -4.98 24.50
C ALA A 30 -4.29 -4.90 25.76
N THR A 31 -3.02 -5.26 25.64
CA THR A 31 -2.01 -5.13 26.68
C THR A 31 -0.68 -4.71 26.06
N THR A 32 0.13 -4.04 26.85
CA THR A 32 1.53 -3.74 26.50
C THR A 32 2.53 -4.68 27.19
N ASP A 33 2.00 -5.64 27.95
CA ASP A 33 2.80 -6.66 28.65
C ASP A 33 2.84 -7.95 27.80
N PRO A 34 4.02 -8.28 27.21
CA PRO A 34 4.16 -9.48 26.39
C PRO A 34 3.95 -10.78 27.18
N VAL A 35 4.30 -10.80 28.47
CA VAL A 35 4.08 -12.00 29.31
C VAL A 35 2.59 -12.25 29.49
N GLN A 36 1.82 -11.20 29.76
CA GLN A 36 0.36 -11.31 29.85
C GLN A 36 -0.26 -11.76 28.52
N ALA A 37 0.20 -11.20 27.40
CA ALA A 37 -0.30 -11.55 26.07
C ALA A 37 -0.04 -13.04 25.74
N VAL A 38 1.18 -13.51 25.95
CA VAL A 38 1.57 -14.90 25.70
C VAL A 38 0.88 -15.87 26.67
N ALA A 39 0.68 -15.48 27.92
CA ALA A 39 -0.03 -16.33 28.90
C ALA A 39 -1.48 -16.63 28.48
N GLN A 40 -2.14 -15.68 27.82
CA GLN A 40 -3.56 -15.74 27.46
C GLN A 40 -3.83 -16.18 26.00
N SER A 41 -2.80 -16.54 25.24
CA SER A 41 -2.95 -16.90 23.81
C SER A 41 -2.23 -18.22 23.53
N ASP A 42 -2.66 -18.93 22.50
CA ASP A 42 -2.05 -20.20 22.06
C ASP A 42 -1.17 -20.00 20.82
N LEU A 43 -1.28 -18.84 20.20
CA LEU A 43 -0.44 -18.42 19.08
C LEU A 43 -0.32 -16.88 19.04
N ALA A 44 0.71 -16.38 18.38
CA ALA A 44 0.90 -14.96 18.08
C ALA A 44 0.92 -14.73 16.57
N LEU A 45 0.18 -13.69 16.13
CA LEU A 45 0.28 -13.15 14.76
C LEU A 45 1.16 -11.90 14.78
N LEU A 46 2.34 -11.95 14.17
CA LEU A 46 3.27 -10.83 14.06
C LEU A 46 2.82 -9.92 12.91
N CYS A 47 2.20 -8.79 13.24
CA CYS A 47 1.69 -7.79 12.29
C CYS A 47 2.47 -6.46 12.41
N VAL A 48 3.77 -6.53 12.61
CA VAL A 48 4.63 -5.35 12.77
C VAL A 48 5.11 -4.80 11.44
N GLY A 49 5.49 -3.52 11.41
CA GLY A 49 6.05 -2.90 10.21
C GLY A 49 7.39 -3.52 9.79
N THR A 50 7.61 -3.63 8.48
CA THR A 50 8.87 -4.05 7.87
C THR A 50 9.33 -3.00 6.86
N PRO A 51 9.84 -1.84 7.32
CA PRO A 51 10.22 -0.74 6.44
C PRO A 51 11.42 -1.08 5.57
N SER A 52 11.55 -0.41 4.43
CA SER A 52 12.75 -0.49 3.60
C SER A 52 13.90 0.29 4.21
N ARG A 53 15.09 -0.30 4.17
CA ARG A 53 16.37 0.39 4.38
C ARG A 53 16.77 1.18 3.13
N ALA A 54 17.75 2.08 3.28
CA ALA A 54 18.24 2.91 2.17
C ALA A 54 18.83 2.10 0.99
N ASN A 55 19.35 0.90 1.24
CA ASN A 55 19.89 0.00 0.22
C ASN A 55 18.81 -0.86 -0.48
N GLY A 56 17.51 -0.72 -0.11
CA GLY A 56 16.40 -1.50 -0.64
C GLY A 56 16.07 -2.77 0.14
N ASP A 57 16.91 -3.16 1.08
CA ASP A 57 16.67 -4.30 1.98
C ASP A 57 15.48 -4.03 2.92
N ILE A 58 14.92 -5.08 3.49
CA ILE A 58 13.85 -5.00 4.50
C ILE A 58 14.45 -4.93 5.91
N ASP A 59 13.99 -3.98 6.70
CA ASP A 59 14.35 -3.91 8.12
C ASP A 59 13.49 -4.87 8.94
N LEU A 60 14.12 -5.90 9.46
CA LEU A 60 13.50 -6.95 10.27
C LEU A 60 13.57 -6.67 11.78
N ALA A 61 14.10 -5.50 12.20
CA ALA A 61 14.32 -5.18 13.62
C ALA A 61 13.06 -5.34 14.48
N TYR A 62 11.89 -4.99 13.96
CA TYR A 62 10.63 -5.18 14.70
C TYR A 62 10.24 -6.66 14.80
N ILE A 63 10.47 -7.47 13.76
CA ILE A 63 10.24 -8.92 13.83
C ILE A 63 11.16 -9.55 14.88
N GLU A 64 12.45 -9.21 14.86
CA GLU A 64 13.41 -9.69 15.83
C GLU A 64 13.05 -9.25 17.26
N SER A 65 12.73 -7.97 17.45
CA SER A 65 12.34 -7.45 18.77
C SER A 65 11.13 -8.17 19.35
N VAL A 66 10.07 -8.33 18.57
CA VAL A 66 8.87 -9.05 19.03
C VAL A 66 9.17 -10.54 19.28
N SER A 67 10.04 -11.14 18.47
CA SER A 67 10.48 -12.53 18.68
C SER A 67 11.27 -12.68 20.01
N VAL A 68 12.10 -11.69 20.36
CA VAL A 68 12.78 -11.64 21.67
C VAL A 68 11.75 -11.55 22.80
N ASP A 69 10.76 -10.66 22.69
CA ASP A 69 9.73 -10.47 23.72
C ASP A 69 8.89 -11.73 23.93
N ILE A 70 8.49 -12.39 22.84
CA ILE A 70 7.74 -13.66 22.89
C ILE A 70 8.61 -14.76 23.50
N GLY A 71 9.88 -14.91 23.06
CA GLY A 71 10.79 -15.92 23.58
C GLY A 71 11.05 -15.77 25.07
N ASN A 72 11.25 -14.54 25.57
CA ASN A 72 11.40 -14.24 26.99
C ASN A 72 10.12 -14.59 27.78
N ALA A 73 8.95 -14.24 27.23
CA ALA A 73 7.66 -14.55 27.83
C ALA A 73 7.39 -16.05 27.91
N LEU A 74 7.66 -16.79 26.84
CA LEU A 74 7.55 -18.27 26.81
C LEU A 74 8.47 -18.91 27.86
N SER A 75 9.72 -18.44 27.93
CA SER A 75 10.70 -18.92 28.91
C SER A 75 10.22 -18.66 30.35
N ALA A 76 9.75 -17.44 30.66
CA ALA A 76 9.26 -17.08 31.97
C ALA A 76 8.04 -17.91 32.42
N LEU A 77 7.16 -18.25 31.47
CA LEU A 77 5.93 -19.00 31.71
C LEU A 77 6.16 -20.54 31.65
N GLY A 78 7.29 -21.00 31.11
CA GLY A 78 7.50 -22.43 30.81
C GLY A 78 6.50 -22.97 29.78
N LYS A 79 5.96 -22.07 28.92
CA LYS A 79 4.88 -22.40 27.98
C LYS A 79 5.43 -23.10 26.75
N ARG A 80 4.87 -24.28 26.46
CA ARG A 80 5.19 -25.11 25.28
C ARG A 80 4.03 -25.07 24.28
N ASP A 81 4.23 -25.67 23.13
CA ASP A 81 3.21 -25.77 22.05
C ASP A 81 2.69 -24.41 21.55
N TYR A 82 3.54 -23.40 21.58
CA TYR A 82 3.19 -22.08 21.11
C TYR A 82 3.60 -21.87 19.66
N VAL A 83 2.71 -21.30 18.86
CA VAL A 83 2.97 -21.02 17.44
C VAL A 83 3.17 -19.52 17.25
N VAL A 84 4.26 -19.15 16.60
CA VAL A 84 4.54 -17.77 16.17
C VAL A 84 4.31 -17.68 14.66
N VAL A 85 3.35 -16.88 14.26
CA VAL A 85 2.94 -16.74 12.86
C VAL A 85 3.34 -15.35 12.35
N ILE A 86 4.22 -15.29 11.38
CA ILE A 86 4.59 -14.03 10.74
C ILE A 86 3.52 -13.68 9.72
N ARG A 87 2.81 -12.57 9.98
CA ARG A 87 1.80 -11.98 9.09
C ARG A 87 2.37 -10.85 8.26
N SER A 88 3.40 -10.18 8.76
CA SER A 88 4.12 -9.11 8.07
C SER A 88 4.75 -9.62 6.78
N THR A 89 4.90 -8.74 5.79
CA THR A 89 5.64 -9.05 4.56
C THR A 89 7.13 -9.14 4.86
N VAL A 90 7.70 -10.32 4.68
CA VAL A 90 9.10 -10.63 5.02
C VAL A 90 9.79 -11.40 3.91
N VAL A 91 11.11 -11.27 3.82
CA VAL A 91 11.94 -11.98 2.83
C VAL A 91 12.11 -13.46 3.18
N PRO A 92 12.32 -14.34 2.18
CA PRO A 92 12.60 -15.76 2.43
C PRO A 92 13.76 -15.99 3.40
N GLY A 93 13.51 -16.82 4.40
CA GLY A 93 14.44 -17.10 5.51
C GLY A 93 14.20 -16.29 6.78
N THR A 94 13.24 -15.37 6.78
CA THR A 94 12.91 -14.58 7.98
C THR A 94 12.32 -15.45 9.08
N ALA A 95 11.50 -16.42 8.74
CA ALA A 95 10.95 -17.36 9.73
C ALA A 95 12.04 -18.20 10.40
N ASP A 96 13.04 -18.65 9.63
CA ASP A 96 14.22 -19.36 10.18
C ASP A 96 14.94 -18.45 11.19
N ARG A 97 15.17 -17.19 10.83
CA ARG A 97 15.80 -16.17 11.68
C ARG A 97 14.99 -15.91 12.96
N ALA A 98 13.67 -15.79 12.84
CA ALA A 98 12.79 -15.60 14.00
C ALA A 98 12.85 -16.83 14.94
N ALA A 99 12.89 -18.04 14.40
CA ALA A 99 13.06 -19.27 15.18
C ALA A 99 14.41 -19.31 15.91
N GLU A 100 15.50 -18.86 15.27
CA GLU A 100 16.81 -18.73 15.93
C GLU A 100 16.76 -17.74 17.10
N VAL A 101 16.16 -16.59 16.90
CA VAL A 101 15.99 -15.55 17.94
C VAL A 101 15.18 -16.09 19.12
N LEU A 102 14.05 -16.76 18.86
CA LEU A 102 13.20 -17.39 19.86
C LEU A 102 13.99 -18.44 20.69
N ARG A 103 14.80 -19.26 20.03
CA ARG A 103 15.64 -20.28 20.73
C ARG A 103 16.73 -19.62 21.58
N ALA A 104 17.32 -18.53 21.10
CA ALA A 104 18.40 -17.82 21.79
C ALA A 104 17.92 -17.12 23.07
N THR A 105 16.65 -16.75 23.19
CA THR A 105 16.07 -16.09 24.37
C THR A 105 15.76 -17.03 25.56
N GLY A 106 16.37 -18.21 25.61
CA GLY A 106 16.17 -19.20 26.67
C GLY A 106 15.05 -20.20 26.44
N ALA A 107 14.28 -20.01 25.39
CA ALA A 107 13.26 -20.97 24.95
C ALA A 107 13.82 -22.23 24.25
N GLY A 108 15.12 -22.43 24.25
CA GLY A 108 15.77 -23.58 23.59
C GLY A 108 15.30 -24.96 24.04
N ARG A 109 14.58 -25.04 25.16
CA ARG A 109 13.91 -26.25 25.64
C ARG A 109 12.42 -26.29 25.25
N LEU A 110 11.88 -25.20 24.69
CA LEU A 110 10.46 -25.02 24.42
C LEU A 110 10.12 -25.19 22.95
N ASP A 111 11.11 -25.08 22.07
CA ASP A 111 11.06 -25.26 20.62
C ASP A 111 9.76 -24.70 19.99
N PRO A 112 9.54 -23.37 20.06
CA PRO A 112 8.35 -22.77 19.49
C PRO A 112 8.36 -22.90 17.98
N GLU A 113 7.20 -23.25 17.41
CA GLU A 113 7.05 -23.35 15.97
C GLU A 113 6.86 -21.97 15.35
N VAL A 114 7.55 -21.74 14.25
CA VAL A 114 7.41 -20.50 13.45
C VAL A 114 6.80 -20.84 12.11
N ALA A 115 5.74 -20.13 11.77
CA ALA A 115 5.02 -20.26 10.51
C ALA A 115 4.81 -18.89 9.87
N VAL A 116 4.35 -18.86 8.62
CA VAL A 116 4.07 -17.65 7.88
C VAL A 116 2.63 -17.70 7.35
N ASN A 117 1.91 -16.61 7.48
CA ASN A 117 0.57 -16.47 6.90
C ASN A 117 0.44 -15.09 6.27
N PRO A 118 0.92 -14.90 5.04
CA PRO A 118 0.90 -13.61 4.38
C PRO A 118 -0.54 -13.12 4.16
N GLU A 119 -0.69 -11.81 4.08
CA GLU A 119 -1.94 -11.16 3.73
C GLU A 119 -1.91 -10.66 2.28
N PHE A 120 -3.07 -10.62 1.63
CA PHE A 120 -3.26 -10.09 0.28
C PHE A 120 -4.35 -9.01 0.26
N LEU A 121 -4.44 -8.25 1.37
CA LEU A 121 -5.48 -7.25 1.59
C LEU A 121 -5.13 -5.95 0.87
N ARG A 122 -6.13 -5.33 0.27
CA ARG A 122 -6.00 -4.00 -0.31
C ARG A 122 -6.44 -2.95 0.70
N GLU A 123 -5.63 -1.92 0.85
CA GLU A 123 -5.98 -0.78 1.69
C GLU A 123 -7.29 -0.12 1.19
N GLY A 124 -8.16 0.26 2.12
CA GLY A 124 -9.52 0.73 1.80
C GLY A 124 -10.54 -0.38 1.56
N GLN A 125 -10.12 -1.64 1.31
CA GLN A 125 -10.99 -2.79 1.06
C GLN A 125 -10.68 -4.01 1.95
N ALA A 126 -9.81 -3.84 2.96
CA ALA A 126 -9.24 -4.94 3.74
C ALA A 126 -10.28 -5.86 4.40
N VAL A 127 -11.41 -5.33 4.86
CA VAL A 127 -12.47 -6.15 5.47
C VAL A 127 -13.12 -7.07 4.44
N GLY A 128 -13.45 -6.54 3.26
CA GLY A 128 -14.03 -7.33 2.17
C GLY A 128 -13.06 -8.40 1.67
N ASP A 129 -11.80 -8.02 1.44
CA ASP A 129 -10.75 -8.93 0.99
C ASP A 129 -10.47 -10.04 2.02
N PHE A 130 -10.58 -9.74 3.32
CA PHE A 130 -10.40 -10.73 4.37
C PHE A 130 -11.56 -11.74 4.44
N LEU A 131 -12.79 -11.27 4.23
CA LEU A 131 -13.99 -12.12 4.33
C LEU A 131 -14.25 -12.97 3.07
N ALA A 132 -13.72 -12.57 1.93
CA ALA A 132 -13.84 -13.28 0.67
C ALA A 132 -12.50 -13.32 -0.09
N PRO A 133 -11.44 -13.91 0.49
CA PRO A 133 -10.14 -14.00 -0.18
C PRO A 133 -10.17 -15.10 -1.24
N PRO A 134 -9.44 -14.94 -2.36
CA PRO A 134 -9.31 -16.02 -3.35
C PRO A 134 -8.46 -17.19 -2.82
N LEU A 135 -7.56 -16.91 -1.88
CA LEU A 135 -6.61 -17.88 -1.32
C LEU A 135 -6.29 -17.55 0.13
N ILE A 136 -6.29 -18.56 1.00
CA ILE A 136 -5.68 -18.53 2.32
C ILE A 136 -4.43 -19.38 2.27
N LEU A 137 -3.27 -18.75 2.40
CA LEU A 137 -1.96 -19.37 2.28
C LEU A 137 -1.26 -19.41 3.64
N VAL A 138 -0.80 -20.57 4.03
CA VAL A 138 -0.01 -20.80 5.25
C VAL A 138 1.31 -21.44 4.87
N GLY A 139 2.41 -20.88 5.33
CA GLY A 139 3.75 -21.47 5.24
C GLY A 139 4.06 -22.20 6.54
N SER A 140 4.19 -23.51 6.46
CA SER A 140 4.59 -24.34 7.60
C SER A 140 5.23 -25.63 7.11
N ASP A 141 6.37 -25.98 7.69
CA ASP A 141 7.03 -27.27 7.42
C ASP A 141 6.43 -28.40 8.27
N ARG A 142 5.47 -28.06 9.14
CA ARG A 142 4.67 -28.99 9.93
C ARG A 142 3.19 -28.91 9.54
N PRO A 143 2.61 -29.99 8.99
CA PRO A 143 1.20 -30.00 8.57
C PRO A 143 0.22 -29.68 9.69
N ASP A 144 0.45 -30.21 10.91
CA ASP A 144 -0.41 -29.98 12.08
C ASP A 144 -0.44 -28.48 12.50
N VAL A 145 0.69 -27.80 12.40
CA VAL A 145 0.78 -26.34 12.63
C VAL A 145 0.05 -25.57 11.55
N GLY A 146 0.21 -25.98 10.28
CA GLY A 146 -0.49 -25.40 9.15
C GLY A 146 -2.01 -25.48 9.31
N GLU A 147 -2.54 -26.63 9.65
CA GLU A 147 -3.97 -26.86 9.90
C GLU A 147 -4.49 -26.04 11.09
N ARG A 148 -3.70 -25.92 12.15
CA ARG A 148 -4.05 -25.09 13.32
C ARG A 148 -4.18 -23.61 12.94
N ILE A 149 -3.35 -23.11 12.04
CA ILE A 149 -3.45 -21.73 11.53
C ILE A 149 -4.66 -21.61 10.59
N LEU A 150 -4.89 -22.56 9.69
CA LEU A 150 -6.06 -22.57 8.82
C LEU A 150 -7.38 -22.57 9.58
N ALA A 151 -7.41 -23.19 10.77
CA ALA A 151 -8.61 -23.18 11.64
C ALA A 151 -9.02 -21.75 12.10
N LEU A 152 -8.11 -20.79 12.11
CA LEU A 152 -8.44 -19.38 12.39
C LEU A 152 -9.39 -18.76 11.33
N TYR A 153 -9.44 -19.38 10.16
CA TYR A 153 -10.27 -18.96 9.03
C TYR A 153 -11.53 -19.81 8.87
N ALA A 154 -11.97 -20.46 9.97
CA ALA A 154 -13.22 -21.20 9.96
C ALA A 154 -14.40 -20.31 9.57
N GLY A 155 -15.21 -20.74 8.60
CA GLY A 155 -16.35 -19.96 8.07
C GLY A 155 -16.00 -18.99 6.93
N ILE A 156 -14.73 -18.89 6.51
CA ILE A 156 -14.34 -18.17 5.31
C ILE A 156 -14.17 -19.18 4.16
N GLU A 157 -14.95 -19.01 3.09
CA GLU A 157 -14.85 -19.83 1.89
C GLU A 157 -13.73 -19.32 0.99
N ALA A 158 -12.67 -20.13 0.85
CA ALA A 158 -11.54 -19.83 -0.01
C ALA A 158 -10.74 -21.10 -0.31
N GLU A 159 -9.95 -21.06 -1.37
CA GLU A 159 -8.90 -22.06 -1.55
C GLU A 159 -7.91 -21.98 -0.37
N ARG A 160 -7.54 -23.13 0.20
CA ARG A 160 -6.66 -23.22 1.37
C ARG A 160 -5.43 -24.01 1.01
N ARG A 161 -4.26 -23.47 1.29
CA ARG A 161 -2.97 -24.11 1.01
C ARG A 161 -2.06 -24.04 2.22
N VAL A 162 -1.41 -25.16 2.51
CA VAL A 162 -0.24 -25.23 3.39
C VAL A 162 0.95 -25.56 2.51
N GLU A 163 1.95 -24.70 2.50
CA GLU A 163 3.11 -24.77 1.63
C GLU A 163 4.40 -24.61 2.46
N PRO A 164 5.58 -24.95 1.93
CA PRO A 164 6.84 -24.67 2.61
C PRO A 164 6.99 -23.19 2.98
N VAL A 165 7.60 -22.93 4.13
CA VAL A 165 7.73 -21.59 4.71
C VAL A 165 8.37 -20.61 3.72
N ARG A 166 9.55 -20.93 3.18
CA ARG A 166 10.29 -20.04 2.25
C ARG A 166 9.55 -19.77 0.95
N LEU A 167 8.80 -20.76 0.45
CA LEU A 167 7.94 -20.57 -0.72
C LEU A 167 6.86 -19.54 -0.41
N THR A 168 6.21 -19.66 0.75
CA THR A 168 5.14 -18.77 1.19
C THR A 168 5.63 -17.33 1.39
N GLU A 169 6.82 -17.15 1.96
CA GLU A 169 7.46 -15.82 2.07
C GLU A 169 7.67 -15.19 0.68
N MET A 170 8.10 -15.96 -0.31
CA MET A 170 8.33 -15.48 -1.68
C MET A 170 7.02 -15.11 -2.40
N VAL A 171 5.93 -15.85 -2.18
CA VAL A 171 4.65 -15.62 -2.89
C VAL A 171 4.14 -14.21 -2.69
N LYS A 172 4.28 -13.62 -1.49
CA LYS A 172 3.84 -12.24 -1.22
C LYS A 172 4.58 -11.23 -2.09
N TYR A 173 5.90 -11.36 -2.23
CA TYR A 173 6.70 -10.48 -3.10
C TYR A 173 6.35 -10.66 -4.58
N ALA A 174 6.18 -11.90 -5.03
CA ALA A 174 5.76 -12.19 -6.39
C ALA A 174 4.41 -11.55 -6.70
N ASN A 175 3.43 -11.67 -5.78
CA ASN A 175 2.11 -11.07 -5.93
C ASN A 175 2.17 -9.53 -6.05
N ASN A 176 2.88 -8.86 -5.13
CA ASN A 176 2.97 -7.40 -5.15
C ASN A 176 3.76 -6.90 -6.37
N SER A 177 4.86 -7.58 -6.74
CA SER A 177 5.63 -7.24 -7.94
C SER A 177 4.82 -7.43 -9.22
N TRP A 178 3.97 -8.47 -9.28
CA TRP A 178 3.05 -8.67 -10.38
C TRP A 178 2.01 -7.56 -10.51
N HIS A 179 1.47 -7.10 -9.37
CA HIS A 179 0.58 -5.93 -9.38
C HIS A 179 1.28 -4.69 -9.94
N ALA A 180 2.51 -4.42 -9.49
CA ALA A 180 3.29 -3.31 -9.98
C ALA A 180 3.62 -3.44 -11.48
N ALA A 181 4.01 -4.64 -11.92
CA ALA A 181 4.29 -4.91 -13.33
C ALA A 181 3.05 -4.67 -14.22
N LYS A 182 1.86 -5.08 -13.76
CA LYS A 182 0.60 -4.84 -14.50
C LYS A 182 0.33 -3.36 -14.72
N VAL A 183 0.49 -2.54 -13.68
CA VAL A 183 0.29 -1.08 -13.79
C VAL A 183 1.28 -0.48 -14.79
N THR A 184 2.56 -0.81 -14.65
CA THR A 184 3.62 -0.31 -15.54
C THR A 184 3.38 -0.71 -16.98
N PHE A 185 3.02 -1.97 -17.20
CA PHE A 185 2.66 -2.47 -18.53
C PHE A 185 1.51 -1.66 -19.15
N ALA A 186 0.43 -1.48 -18.40
CA ALA A 186 -0.73 -0.73 -18.88
C ALA A 186 -0.36 0.72 -19.22
N ASN A 187 0.46 1.37 -18.39
CA ASN A 187 0.93 2.72 -18.63
C ASN A 187 1.79 2.80 -19.89
N GLU A 188 2.75 1.90 -20.08
CA GLU A 188 3.61 1.89 -21.25
C GLU A 188 2.80 1.66 -22.55
N ILE A 189 1.85 0.73 -22.55
CA ILE A 189 0.93 0.52 -23.68
C ILE A 189 0.09 1.77 -23.94
N GLY A 190 -0.44 2.40 -22.88
CA GLY A 190 -1.21 3.65 -23.00
C GLY A 190 -0.41 4.77 -23.69
N LEU A 191 0.86 4.90 -23.35
CA LEU A 191 1.75 5.89 -23.96
C LEU A 191 2.02 5.61 -25.46
N VAL A 192 2.32 4.36 -25.79
CA VAL A 192 2.51 3.96 -27.19
C VAL A 192 1.22 4.20 -27.98
N ALA A 193 0.07 3.79 -27.44
CA ALA A 193 -1.23 4.00 -28.06
C ALA A 193 -1.49 5.50 -28.31
N LYS A 194 -1.28 6.35 -27.29
CA LYS A 194 -1.43 7.80 -27.41
C LYS A 194 -0.53 8.38 -28.52
N ALA A 195 0.73 7.96 -28.57
CA ALA A 195 1.66 8.40 -29.61
C ALA A 195 1.24 8.01 -31.05
N MET A 196 0.47 6.93 -31.16
CA MET A 196 -0.08 6.43 -32.43
C MET A 196 -1.49 6.96 -32.73
N GLY A 197 -2.05 7.86 -31.90
CA GLY A 197 -3.41 8.37 -32.04
C GLY A 197 -4.48 7.34 -31.70
N VAL A 198 -4.14 6.34 -30.88
CA VAL A 198 -5.04 5.27 -30.43
C VAL A 198 -5.41 5.48 -28.96
N ASP A 199 -6.66 5.19 -28.59
CA ASP A 199 -7.11 5.22 -27.21
C ASP A 199 -6.53 4.04 -26.39
N GLY A 200 -5.56 4.35 -25.53
CA GLY A 200 -4.86 3.35 -24.69
C GLY A 200 -5.76 2.70 -23.66
N VAL A 201 -6.77 3.41 -23.14
CA VAL A 201 -7.76 2.83 -22.21
C VAL A 201 -8.56 1.75 -22.91
N ARG A 202 -9.04 2.04 -24.13
CA ARG A 202 -9.80 1.09 -24.93
C ARG A 202 -8.96 -0.12 -25.35
N VAL A 203 -7.67 0.08 -25.64
CA VAL A 203 -6.74 -1.03 -25.90
C VAL A 203 -6.67 -1.96 -24.70
N MET A 204 -6.50 -1.41 -23.47
CA MET A 204 -6.42 -2.22 -22.26
C MET A 204 -7.75 -2.85 -21.86
N ASP A 205 -8.88 -2.19 -22.11
CA ASP A 205 -10.21 -2.77 -21.92
C ASP A 205 -10.40 -4.01 -22.80
N LEU A 206 -9.99 -3.94 -24.06
CA LEU A 206 -10.06 -5.08 -24.97
C LEU A 206 -9.11 -6.21 -24.57
N LEU A 207 -7.91 -5.87 -24.13
CA LEU A 207 -6.96 -6.84 -23.57
C LEU A 207 -7.55 -7.55 -22.35
N CYS A 208 -8.21 -6.81 -21.48
CA CYS A 208 -8.85 -7.35 -20.28
C CYS A 208 -10.15 -8.13 -20.56
N ALA A 209 -10.73 -8.02 -21.76
CA ALA A 209 -11.89 -8.82 -22.14
C ALA A 209 -11.55 -10.32 -22.29
N ASP A 210 -10.28 -10.65 -22.46
CA ASP A 210 -9.78 -12.02 -22.35
C ASP A 210 -9.51 -12.33 -20.86
N ASP A 211 -10.54 -12.81 -20.18
CA ASP A 211 -10.49 -13.22 -18.79
C ASP A 211 -9.87 -14.62 -18.58
N LYS A 212 -9.57 -15.32 -19.68
CA LYS A 212 -8.96 -16.64 -19.65
C LYS A 212 -7.44 -16.60 -19.69
N LEU A 213 -6.86 -15.63 -20.41
CA LEU A 213 -5.42 -15.54 -20.63
C LEU A 213 -4.80 -14.30 -19.97
N ASN A 214 -5.48 -13.15 -19.99
CA ASN A 214 -4.90 -11.87 -19.58
C ASN A 214 -5.23 -11.44 -18.16
N ILE A 215 -5.93 -12.25 -17.38
CA ILE A 215 -6.18 -11.96 -15.96
C ILE A 215 -7.15 -10.77 -15.76
N SER A 216 -7.29 -10.30 -14.52
CA SER A 216 -8.30 -9.33 -14.17
C SER A 216 -8.00 -7.90 -14.66
N ARG A 217 -9.05 -7.04 -14.71
CA ARG A 217 -8.93 -5.61 -15.07
C ARG A 217 -8.18 -4.77 -14.03
N ALA A 218 -8.04 -5.28 -12.82
CA ALA A 218 -7.31 -4.57 -11.78
C ALA A 218 -5.86 -4.32 -12.21
N TYR A 219 -5.42 -3.09 -12.07
CA TYR A 219 -4.06 -2.62 -12.40
C TYR A 219 -3.67 -2.64 -13.88
N LEU A 220 -4.58 -2.99 -14.80
CA LEU A 220 -4.32 -2.99 -16.25
C LEU A 220 -4.95 -1.80 -16.97
N ARG A 221 -5.34 -0.77 -16.27
CA ARG A 221 -5.78 0.49 -16.86
C ARG A 221 -4.59 1.44 -16.96
N PRO A 222 -4.33 2.06 -18.12
CA PRO A 222 -3.36 3.14 -18.22
C PRO A 222 -3.71 4.24 -17.21
N GLY A 223 -2.70 4.93 -16.71
CA GLY A 223 -2.89 5.98 -15.73
C GLY A 223 -1.57 6.59 -15.30
N PHE A 224 -1.59 7.25 -14.16
CA PHE A 224 -0.41 7.84 -13.55
C PHE A 224 0.46 6.78 -12.85
N ALA A 225 1.59 7.21 -12.32
CA ALA A 225 2.52 6.36 -11.61
C ALA A 225 1.87 5.69 -10.39
N PHE A 226 2.27 4.46 -10.08
CA PHE A 226 1.90 3.82 -8.84
C PHE A 226 2.75 4.31 -7.66
N GLY A 227 2.18 4.27 -6.47
CA GLY A 227 2.85 4.65 -5.22
C GLY A 227 2.35 3.84 -4.04
N GLY A 228 2.46 4.44 -2.88
CA GLY A 228 2.10 3.83 -1.61
C GLY A 228 3.22 2.99 -0.99
N SER A 229 3.01 2.59 0.24
CA SER A 229 4.02 1.92 1.06
C SER A 229 4.37 0.49 0.64
N CYS A 230 3.62 -0.13 -0.27
CA CYS A 230 3.77 -1.55 -0.61
C CYS A 230 4.50 -1.78 -1.93
N LEU A 231 3.94 -1.34 -3.07
CA LEU A 231 4.47 -1.72 -4.38
C LEU A 231 5.93 -1.29 -4.59
N PRO A 232 6.31 -0.02 -4.34
CA PRO A 232 7.69 0.40 -4.54
C PRO A 232 8.66 -0.35 -3.60
N LYS A 233 8.28 -0.53 -2.33
CA LYS A 233 9.07 -1.24 -1.34
C LYS A 233 9.34 -2.69 -1.75
N ASP A 234 8.29 -3.42 -2.12
CA ASP A 234 8.41 -4.85 -2.42
C ASP A 234 9.15 -5.10 -3.73
N VAL A 235 8.98 -4.22 -4.74
CA VAL A 235 9.80 -4.26 -5.96
C VAL A 235 11.28 -4.03 -5.65
N ARG A 236 11.61 -3.06 -4.78
CA ARG A 236 13.00 -2.85 -4.34
C ARG A 236 13.55 -4.08 -3.60
N ALA A 237 12.78 -4.65 -2.68
CA ALA A 237 13.21 -5.82 -1.93
C ALA A 237 13.46 -7.03 -2.83
N LEU A 238 12.59 -7.27 -3.82
CA LEU A 238 12.79 -8.36 -4.78
C LEU A 238 14.02 -8.13 -5.66
N ASN A 239 14.25 -6.90 -6.13
CA ASN A 239 15.46 -6.56 -6.88
C ASN A 239 16.73 -6.73 -6.03
N PHE A 240 16.67 -6.36 -4.74
CA PHE A 240 17.77 -6.59 -3.80
C PHE A 240 18.06 -8.08 -3.65
N MET A 241 17.02 -8.90 -3.42
CA MET A 241 17.17 -10.35 -3.34
C MET A 241 17.76 -10.97 -4.62
N ALA A 242 17.31 -10.53 -5.78
CA ALA A 242 17.84 -10.99 -7.06
C ALA A 242 19.33 -10.67 -7.16
N LYS A 243 19.74 -9.43 -6.85
CA LYS A 243 21.14 -9.00 -6.87
C LYS A 243 22.00 -9.76 -5.87
N ASP A 244 21.52 -9.99 -4.66
CA ASP A 244 22.22 -10.70 -3.59
C ASP A 244 22.47 -12.19 -3.94
N ASN A 245 21.65 -12.73 -4.85
CA ASN A 245 21.75 -14.08 -5.36
C ASN A 245 22.31 -14.18 -6.80
N ASP A 246 22.91 -13.12 -7.32
CA ASP A 246 23.46 -13.04 -8.69
C ASP A 246 22.44 -13.40 -9.78
N VAL A 247 21.15 -13.14 -9.57
CA VAL A 247 20.06 -13.39 -10.52
C VAL A 247 19.80 -12.13 -11.37
N ALA A 248 19.95 -12.23 -12.67
CA ALA A 248 19.61 -11.14 -13.60
C ALA A 248 18.09 -11.00 -13.77
N THR A 249 17.54 -9.84 -13.40
CA THR A 249 16.09 -9.54 -13.45
C THR A 249 15.82 -8.20 -14.15
N PRO A 250 16.11 -8.06 -15.47
CA PRO A 250 16.02 -6.76 -16.16
C PRO A 250 14.61 -6.15 -16.11
N MET A 251 13.56 -6.94 -16.29
CA MET A 251 12.17 -6.47 -16.22
C MET A 251 11.82 -5.96 -14.83
N LEU A 252 12.11 -6.71 -13.78
CA LEU A 252 11.87 -6.28 -12.39
C LEU A 252 12.70 -5.03 -12.06
N GLY A 253 13.94 -4.98 -12.53
CA GLY A 253 14.83 -3.82 -12.35
C GLY A 253 14.33 -2.57 -13.04
N SER A 254 13.59 -2.69 -14.13
CA SER A 254 13.05 -1.57 -14.90
C SER A 254 11.73 -1.02 -14.36
N ILE A 255 11.00 -1.75 -13.51
CA ILE A 255 9.66 -1.36 -13.06
C ILE A 255 9.67 0.04 -12.40
N LEU A 256 10.54 0.25 -11.42
CA LEU A 256 10.60 1.55 -10.72
C LEU A 256 11.14 2.65 -11.61
N THR A 257 12.07 2.35 -12.50
CA THR A 257 12.58 3.30 -13.49
C THR A 257 11.46 3.72 -14.44
N SER A 258 10.68 2.76 -14.94
CA SER A 258 9.51 3.02 -15.78
C SER A 258 8.46 3.85 -15.04
N ASN A 259 8.22 3.54 -13.76
CA ASN A 259 7.30 4.31 -12.93
C ASN A 259 7.76 5.76 -12.73
N ALA A 260 9.05 5.98 -12.50
CA ALA A 260 9.63 7.32 -12.37
C ALA A 260 9.51 8.16 -13.65
N VAL A 261 9.56 7.54 -14.82
CA VAL A 261 9.31 8.22 -16.11
C VAL A 261 7.89 8.82 -16.16
N GLN A 262 6.88 8.15 -15.59
CA GLN A 262 5.52 8.69 -15.55
C GLN A 262 5.44 9.95 -14.66
N ILE A 263 6.14 9.95 -13.52
CA ILE A 263 6.23 11.13 -12.65
C ILE A 263 6.91 12.28 -13.41
N GLN A 264 8.05 11.99 -14.03
CA GLN A 264 8.82 12.99 -14.78
C GLN A 264 8.01 13.60 -15.93
N ARG A 265 7.22 12.79 -16.66
CA ARG A 265 6.35 13.29 -17.73
C ARG A 265 5.35 14.34 -17.24
N VAL A 266 4.72 14.11 -16.08
CA VAL A 266 3.77 15.09 -15.50
C VAL A 266 4.51 16.35 -15.04
N VAL A 267 5.69 16.21 -14.45
CA VAL A 267 6.54 17.36 -14.10
C VAL A 267 6.93 18.15 -15.34
N ASP A 268 7.41 17.49 -16.41
CA ASP A 268 7.83 18.15 -17.64
C ASP A 268 6.66 18.86 -18.32
N LEU A 269 5.48 18.25 -18.32
CA LEU A 269 4.27 18.87 -18.85
C LEU A 269 3.96 20.16 -18.09
N LEU A 270 3.95 20.13 -16.75
CA LEU A 270 3.60 21.27 -15.91
C LEU A 270 4.66 22.39 -15.96
N VAL A 271 5.93 22.06 -16.05
CA VAL A 271 7.03 23.01 -16.22
C VAL A 271 6.89 23.82 -17.52
N GLY A 272 6.22 23.27 -18.53
CA GLY A 272 5.89 23.99 -19.77
C GLY A 272 4.97 25.20 -19.60
N TYR A 273 4.41 25.42 -18.41
CA TYR A 273 3.46 26.54 -18.11
C TYR A 273 3.99 27.46 -17.00
N PRO A 274 5.09 28.17 -17.19
CA PRO A 274 5.69 28.99 -16.14
C PRO A 274 4.76 30.15 -15.72
N GLY A 275 4.74 30.44 -14.42
CA GLY A 275 3.95 31.55 -13.85
C GLY A 275 2.45 31.24 -13.69
N ARG A 276 2.03 29.99 -13.91
CA ARG A 276 0.68 29.52 -13.66
C ARG A 276 0.56 28.93 -12.27
N THR A 277 -0.58 29.16 -11.60
CA THR A 277 -0.92 28.50 -10.34
C THR A 277 -1.43 27.09 -10.61
N ILE A 278 -0.88 26.10 -9.92
CA ILE A 278 -1.23 24.69 -10.08
C ILE A 278 -2.09 24.24 -8.91
N GLY A 279 -3.27 23.74 -9.20
CA GLY A 279 -4.17 23.15 -8.24
C GLY A 279 -4.15 21.62 -8.32
N PHE A 280 -3.83 20.98 -7.20
CA PHE A 280 -3.87 19.51 -7.08
C PHE A 280 -5.17 19.10 -6.39
N VAL A 281 -5.93 18.22 -7.03
CA VAL A 281 -7.11 17.57 -6.47
C VAL A 281 -6.76 16.10 -6.19
N GLY A 282 -6.48 15.83 -4.92
CA GLY A 282 -5.92 14.56 -4.44
C GLY A 282 -4.40 14.62 -4.28
N LEU A 283 -3.90 14.13 -3.15
CA LEU A 283 -2.48 14.01 -2.83
C LEU A 283 -2.08 12.59 -2.45
N ALA A 284 -2.97 11.82 -1.82
CA ALA A 284 -2.72 10.43 -1.51
C ALA A 284 -2.63 9.58 -2.80
N PHE A 285 -1.89 8.48 -2.72
CA PHE A 285 -1.60 7.65 -3.90
C PHE A 285 -2.83 6.93 -4.49
N LYS A 286 -3.95 6.91 -3.79
CA LYS A 286 -5.27 6.41 -4.24
C LYS A 286 -6.40 7.00 -3.40
N ALA A 287 -7.65 6.80 -3.84
CA ALA A 287 -8.83 7.17 -3.07
C ALA A 287 -8.98 6.34 -1.78
N ASP A 288 -9.70 6.90 -0.81
CA ASP A 288 -10.05 6.26 0.47
C ASP A 288 -8.83 5.90 1.34
N THR A 289 -7.75 6.71 1.25
CA THR A 289 -6.57 6.56 2.12
C THR A 289 -5.95 7.91 2.43
N ASP A 290 -5.40 8.04 3.62
CA ASP A 290 -4.57 9.17 4.06
C ASP A 290 -3.06 8.87 3.93
N ASP A 291 -2.69 7.72 3.36
CA ASP A 291 -1.30 7.33 3.18
C ASP A 291 -0.65 8.13 2.03
N LEU A 292 0.28 8.99 2.41
CA LEU A 292 1.05 9.86 1.51
C LEU A 292 2.43 9.28 1.16
N ARG A 293 2.81 8.18 1.81
CA ARG A 293 4.14 7.59 1.62
C ARG A 293 4.35 7.13 0.18
N GLU A 294 5.43 7.62 -0.41
CA GLU A 294 5.77 7.34 -1.81
C GLU A 294 4.60 7.65 -2.79
N SER A 295 3.75 8.63 -2.45
CA SER A 295 2.72 9.10 -3.37
C SER A 295 3.37 9.85 -4.53
N PRO A 296 3.10 9.45 -5.78
CA PRO A 296 3.67 10.12 -6.96
C PRO A 296 3.26 11.59 -7.08
N ILE A 297 2.07 11.96 -6.57
CA ILE A 297 1.60 13.35 -6.58
C ILE A 297 2.39 14.19 -5.57
N VAL A 298 2.75 13.63 -4.42
CA VAL A 298 3.63 14.31 -3.46
C VAL A 298 4.96 14.66 -4.13
N GLU A 299 5.54 13.73 -4.88
CA GLU A 299 6.80 13.95 -5.60
C GLU A 299 6.65 15.01 -6.72
N VAL A 300 5.54 15.00 -7.47
CA VAL A 300 5.26 16.05 -8.47
C VAL A 300 5.13 17.41 -7.80
N ALA A 301 4.33 17.50 -6.73
CA ALA A 301 4.12 18.75 -6.00
C ALA A 301 5.44 19.31 -5.44
N GLU A 302 6.24 18.47 -4.77
CA GLU A 302 7.55 18.84 -4.23
C GLU A 302 8.48 19.41 -5.31
N ARG A 303 8.59 18.73 -6.44
CA ARG A 303 9.44 19.16 -7.56
C ARG A 303 9.00 20.48 -8.17
N LEU A 304 7.69 20.73 -8.26
CA LEU A 304 7.14 22.00 -8.78
C LEU A 304 7.33 23.14 -7.79
N ILE A 305 7.11 22.90 -6.50
CA ILE A 305 7.39 23.88 -5.43
C ILE A 305 8.88 24.23 -5.45
N GLY A 306 9.77 23.25 -5.55
CA GLY A 306 11.23 23.45 -5.68
C GLY A 306 11.63 24.26 -6.91
N LYS A 307 10.78 24.29 -7.96
CA LYS A 307 10.96 25.11 -9.17
C LYS A 307 10.26 26.48 -9.09
N GLY A 308 9.63 26.82 -7.96
CA GLY A 308 9.00 28.10 -7.69
C GLY A 308 7.57 28.23 -8.24
N PHE A 309 6.87 27.15 -8.52
CA PHE A 309 5.45 27.20 -8.86
C PHE A 309 4.61 27.47 -7.62
N ASP A 310 3.55 28.27 -7.78
CA ASP A 310 2.51 28.43 -6.77
C ASP A 310 1.56 27.23 -6.84
N CYS A 311 1.45 26.48 -5.73
CA CYS A 311 0.65 25.26 -5.64
C CYS A 311 -0.46 25.40 -4.62
N ARG A 312 -1.65 24.86 -4.94
CA ARG A 312 -2.78 24.68 -4.04
C ARG A 312 -3.14 23.19 -4.04
N ILE A 313 -3.41 22.65 -2.88
CA ILE A 313 -3.62 21.20 -2.73
C ILE A 313 -4.91 20.98 -1.94
N GLN A 314 -5.77 20.14 -2.47
CA GLN A 314 -6.95 19.66 -1.76
C GLN A 314 -7.00 18.14 -1.79
N ASP A 315 -7.30 17.52 -0.66
CA ASP A 315 -7.52 16.08 -0.56
C ASP A 315 -8.47 15.79 0.61
N ASP A 316 -9.64 15.25 0.33
CA ASP A 316 -10.68 14.95 1.34
C ASP A 316 -10.23 13.92 2.39
N ASP A 317 -9.24 13.09 2.06
CA ASP A 317 -8.73 12.05 2.93
C ASP A 317 -7.59 12.52 3.84
N ILE A 318 -7.05 13.70 3.58
CA ILE A 318 -5.97 14.28 4.36
C ILE A 318 -6.56 15.33 5.29
N SER A 319 -6.70 14.97 6.54
CA SER A 319 -6.90 15.92 7.63
C SER A 319 -5.63 16.75 7.79
N ALA A 320 -5.68 17.81 8.61
CA ALA A 320 -4.52 18.67 8.84
C ALA A 320 -3.23 17.84 9.08
N PRO A 321 -2.07 18.31 8.61
CA PRO A 321 -0.79 17.58 8.74
C PRO A 321 -0.46 17.12 10.15
N ASP A 322 -0.96 17.85 11.16
CA ASP A 322 -0.81 17.50 12.58
C ASP A 322 -1.55 16.20 12.98
N GLU A 323 -2.51 15.75 12.18
CA GLU A 323 -3.25 14.50 12.41
C GLU A 323 -2.58 13.28 11.77
N LEU A 324 -1.61 13.51 10.88
CA LEU A 324 -0.80 12.44 10.32
C LEU A 324 0.06 11.81 11.41
N ILE A 325 0.19 10.49 11.40
CA ILE A 325 0.90 9.74 12.43
C ILE A 325 1.99 8.83 11.85
N GLY A 326 3.00 8.51 12.67
CA GLY A 326 4.01 7.51 12.36
C GLY A 326 4.80 7.82 11.10
N GLY A 327 4.99 6.80 10.26
CA GLY A 327 5.78 6.91 9.03
C GLY A 327 5.20 7.86 7.98
N ASN A 328 3.87 8.06 7.97
CA ASN A 328 3.21 8.98 7.06
C ASN A 328 3.59 10.44 7.40
N ARG A 329 3.53 10.79 8.68
CA ARG A 329 3.98 12.11 9.16
C ARG A 329 5.46 12.35 8.86
N ALA A 330 6.33 11.41 9.20
CA ALA A 330 7.78 11.54 8.95
C ALA A 330 8.10 11.68 7.46
N PHE A 331 7.31 11.05 6.58
CA PHE A 331 7.46 11.20 5.13
C PHE A 331 7.14 12.64 4.70
N ILE A 332 6.01 13.20 5.13
CA ILE A 332 5.59 14.56 4.74
C ILE A 332 6.50 15.63 5.33
N GLU A 333 6.93 15.49 6.58
CA GLU A 333 7.90 16.41 7.19
C GLU A 333 9.22 16.47 6.42
N ARG A 334 9.60 15.39 5.71
CA ARG A 334 10.78 15.35 4.86
C ARG A 334 10.55 15.90 3.46
N GLU A 335 9.45 15.51 2.80
CA GLU A 335 9.22 15.82 1.38
C GLU A 335 8.56 17.19 1.20
N ILE A 336 7.52 17.51 1.98
CA ILE A 336 6.81 18.79 1.93
C ILE A 336 6.54 19.30 3.36
N PRO A 337 7.57 19.81 4.07
CA PRO A 337 7.45 20.19 5.48
C PRO A 337 6.48 21.36 5.74
N HIS A 338 6.03 22.05 4.71
CA HIS A 338 5.10 23.19 4.75
C HIS A 338 3.77 22.87 4.05
N LEU A 339 3.38 21.60 4.01
CA LEU A 339 2.13 21.15 3.39
C LEU A 339 0.90 21.89 3.91
N ASP A 340 0.88 22.22 5.21
CA ASP A 340 -0.17 22.99 5.87
C ASP A 340 -0.51 24.33 5.19
N ARG A 341 0.49 24.95 4.56
CA ARG A 341 0.32 26.23 3.85
C ARG A 341 -0.21 26.07 2.43
N LEU A 342 -0.16 24.86 1.90
CA LEU A 342 -0.55 24.53 0.54
C LEU A 342 -1.94 23.91 0.50
N LEU A 343 -2.39 23.35 1.63
CA LEU A 343 -3.72 22.77 1.76
C LEU A 343 -4.78 23.85 1.74
N VAL A 344 -5.86 23.58 1.02
CA VAL A 344 -7.10 24.35 1.01
C VAL A 344 -8.27 23.48 1.40
N ASP A 345 -9.32 24.11 1.95
CA ASP A 345 -10.41 23.39 2.63
C ASP A 345 -11.29 22.57 1.67
N ASP A 346 -11.44 23.02 0.44
CA ASP A 346 -12.36 22.41 -0.52
C ASP A 346 -11.87 22.47 -1.98
N VAL A 347 -12.47 21.63 -2.82
CA VAL A 347 -12.19 21.54 -4.26
C VAL A 347 -12.58 22.82 -4.99
N ALA A 348 -13.66 23.49 -4.56
CA ALA A 348 -14.12 24.73 -5.18
C ALA A 348 -13.04 25.81 -5.11
N THR A 349 -12.37 25.93 -3.96
CA THR A 349 -11.24 26.86 -3.78
C THR A 349 -10.09 26.56 -4.75
N VAL A 350 -9.78 25.27 -4.98
CA VAL A 350 -8.76 24.88 -5.98
C VAL A 350 -9.21 25.29 -7.38
N VAL A 351 -10.47 24.96 -7.74
CA VAL A 351 -11.04 25.28 -9.06
C VAL A 351 -11.06 26.78 -9.31
N ASP A 352 -11.42 27.58 -8.31
CA ASP A 352 -11.50 29.03 -8.45
C ASP A 352 -10.13 29.71 -8.61
N THR A 353 -9.10 29.18 -7.93
CA THR A 353 -7.81 29.88 -7.79
C THR A 353 -6.71 29.37 -8.72
N ALA A 354 -6.78 28.14 -9.19
CA ALA A 354 -5.75 27.56 -10.03
C ALA A 354 -5.94 27.90 -11.52
N ASP A 355 -4.85 27.99 -12.25
CA ASP A 355 -4.83 28.08 -13.73
C ASP A 355 -4.80 26.70 -14.38
N ILE A 356 -4.19 25.73 -13.69
CA ILE A 356 -4.04 24.34 -14.12
C ILE A 356 -4.54 23.44 -13.01
N LEU A 357 -5.44 22.54 -13.35
CA LEU A 357 -6.00 21.55 -12.44
C LEU A 357 -5.39 20.18 -12.69
N VAL A 358 -4.73 19.61 -11.71
CA VAL A 358 -4.16 18.27 -11.77
C VAL A 358 -5.02 17.33 -10.91
N VAL A 359 -5.73 16.41 -11.55
CA VAL A 359 -6.71 15.56 -10.87
C VAL A 359 -6.19 14.15 -10.73
N SER A 360 -5.92 13.75 -9.48
CA SER A 360 -5.48 12.39 -9.10
C SER A 360 -6.54 11.59 -8.35
N LYS A 361 -7.62 12.26 -7.90
CA LYS A 361 -8.80 11.64 -7.29
C LYS A 361 -10.07 12.27 -7.88
N ALA A 362 -11.09 11.46 -8.15
CA ALA A 362 -12.32 11.91 -8.80
C ALA A 362 -13.57 11.32 -8.14
N SER A 363 -13.85 11.73 -6.90
CA SER A 363 -15.14 11.45 -6.25
C SER A 363 -16.29 12.14 -6.97
N ALA A 364 -17.54 11.80 -6.65
CA ALA A 364 -18.71 12.47 -7.23
C ALA A 364 -18.72 13.97 -6.91
N GLY A 365 -18.29 14.36 -5.70
CA GLY A 365 -18.14 15.77 -5.30
C GLY A 365 -17.10 16.51 -6.13
N VAL A 366 -15.92 15.90 -6.31
CA VAL A 366 -14.85 16.44 -7.16
C VAL A 366 -15.32 16.66 -8.59
N ARG A 367 -16.04 15.68 -9.17
CA ARG A 367 -16.58 15.79 -10.54
C ARG A 367 -17.56 16.96 -10.68
N ALA A 368 -18.41 17.16 -9.67
CA ALA A 368 -19.37 18.27 -9.66
C ALA A 368 -18.65 19.63 -9.67
N GLU A 369 -17.63 19.81 -8.83
CA GLU A 369 -16.84 21.04 -8.79
C GLU A 369 -16.03 21.25 -10.08
N LEU A 370 -15.44 20.22 -10.64
CA LEU A 370 -14.72 20.29 -11.92
C LEU A 370 -15.63 20.70 -13.10
N SER A 371 -16.94 20.44 -13.00
CA SER A 371 -17.91 20.87 -14.01
C SER A 371 -18.10 22.38 -14.03
N ALA A 372 -17.76 23.08 -12.95
CA ALA A 372 -17.82 24.54 -12.83
C ALA A 372 -16.50 25.24 -13.24
N ARG A 373 -15.48 24.48 -13.69
CA ARG A 373 -14.18 25.06 -14.06
C ARG A 373 -14.30 26.08 -15.19
N ARG A 374 -13.42 27.07 -15.17
CA ARG A 374 -13.34 28.07 -16.24
C ARG A 374 -12.91 27.43 -17.57
N SER A 375 -13.41 27.91 -18.68
CA SER A 375 -13.13 27.39 -20.02
C SER A 375 -11.68 27.56 -20.49
N ASP A 376 -10.89 28.41 -19.80
CA ASP A 376 -9.48 28.66 -20.08
C ASP A 376 -8.52 27.84 -19.19
N GLN A 377 -9.04 27.12 -18.18
CA GLN A 377 -8.24 26.28 -17.31
C GLN A 377 -7.83 24.98 -17.99
N LEU A 378 -6.53 24.67 -17.94
CA LEU A 378 -6.04 23.38 -18.37
C LEU A 378 -6.34 22.32 -17.31
N LEU A 379 -7.01 21.25 -17.72
CA LEU A 379 -7.26 20.08 -16.90
C LEU A 379 -6.27 18.97 -17.26
N ILE A 380 -5.42 18.61 -16.31
CA ILE A 380 -4.53 17.45 -16.41
C ILE A 380 -5.16 16.28 -15.65
N ASP A 381 -5.55 15.28 -16.41
CA ASP A 381 -6.27 14.11 -15.92
C ASP A 381 -5.33 12.93 -15.70
N LEU A 382 -5.18 12.50 -14.46
CA LEU A 382 -4.35 11.36 -14.06
C LEU A 382 -5.16 10.09 -13.78
N VAL A 383 -6.51 10.18 -13.83
CA VAL A 383 -7.41 9.08 -13.40
C VAL A 383 -8.41 8.61 -14.46
N GLY A 384 -8.51 9.29 -15.58
CA GLY A 384 -9.45 8.98 -16.65
C GLY A 384 -10.86 9.49 -16.35
N LEU A 385 -11.01 10.79 -16.38
CA LEU A 385 -12.30 11.48 -16.21
C LEU A 385 -13.26 11.21 -17.37
N ASP A 386 -14.53 11.50 -17.14
CA ASP A 386 -15.60 11.32 -18.12
C ASP A 386 -15.46 12.31 -19.28
N GLN A 387 -16.01 11.95 -20.44
CA GLN A 387 -15.95 12.75 -21.66
C GLN A 387 -16.55 14.14 -21.47
N GLU A 388 -17.64 14.25 -20.69
CA GLU A 388 -18.30 15.52 -20.39
C GLU A 388 -17.32 16.53 -19.74
N LEU A 389 -16.49 16.08 -18.79
CA LEU A 389 -15.49 16.91 -18.16
C LEU A 389 -14.33 17.27 -19.10
N ARG A 390 -13.98 16.38 -20.00
CA ARG A 390 -12.91 16.59 -20.99
C ARG A 390 -13.27 17.67 -22.00
N ASP A 391 -14.55 17.74 -22.40
CA ASP A 391 -15.06 18.64 -23.44
C ASP A 391 -15.29 20.09 -22.95
N LEU A 392 -15.15 20.36 -21.64
CA LEU A 392 -15.42 21.70 -21.07
C LEU A 392 -14.32 22.74 -21.39
N GLY A 393 -13.14 22.36 -21.84
CA GLY A 393 -12.03 23.27 -22.09
C GLY A 393 -10.71 22.54 -22.35
N PRO A 394 -9.57 23.24 -22.29
CA PRO A 394 -8.26 22.63 -22.48
C PRO A 394 -8.08 21.41 -21.58
N TYR A 395 -7.60 20.31 -22.18
CA TYR A 395 -7.51 19.02 -21.52
C TYR A 395 -6.27 18.25 -21.97
N GLU A 396 -5.60 17.60 -21.03
CA GLU A 396 -4.50 16.69 -21.28
C GLU A 396 -4.62 15.46 -20.37
N GLY A 397 -4.79 14.28 -20.95
CA GLY A 397 -4.73 13.01 -20.25
C GLY A 397 -3.33 12.42 -20.24
N VAL A 398 -2.93 11.80 -19.12
CA VAL A 398 -1.55 11.29 -18.98
C VAL A 398 -1.23 10.14 -19.96
N ALA A 399 -2.22 9.34 -20.33
CA ALA A 399 -2.05 8.17 -21.22
C ALA A 399 -3.24 7.96 -22.19
N TRP A 400 -4.11 8.93 -22.38
CA TRP A 400 -5.28 8.88 -23.27
C TRP A 400 -5.54 10.22 -23.93
#